data_c7c09c6b0ee197937e15d2940950d016
#
_entry.id   c7c09c6b0ee197937e15d2940950d016
#
_cell.length_a   1.000
_cell.length_b   1.000
_cell.length_c   1.000
_cell.angle_alpha   90.00
_cell.angle_beta   90.00
_cell.angle_gamma   90.00
#
_symmetry.space_group_name_H-M   'P 1'
#
loop_
_entity.id
_entity.type
_entity.pdbx_description
1 polymer ?
#
loop_
_entity_poly.entity_id
_entity_poly.type
_entity_poly.pdbx_seq_one_letter_code
_entity_poly.pdbx_strand_id
1 'polypeptide(L)'
;MKKLCLLIFLTITSFSYAQNDYLLGESYYREGDYKKATEVFKKLYSKSTFNTTYLSRLISCYQETQQFLEAEKLLKSKLKKNPHQSYLYVYLGYNYERQQRMELAKKNYDFALASIDKRSTYGGTIGLIFKNYSLLDKAILAYEKVMAKNENANYSFQIAQIYGEKGALRKMFESYVELVDKKEGNLNIVQRYTSKYITDDAENEANIIFRKTLLRKSASNPKDVWNVLLSWLFTQQKSYQKALVQEKALYQRNPTDLSAIYSLGKIAFENKDYTTSKECFSFITQKTTLKEEKIEAFLFLTKISATNNIPETEKLFQSLFNEFGKNKLTIKLQVAYADFLTFHLNKPYEAKDVLEKALVFSHSKFDKARIKLKLGDILVFIGKYNKALRYFSQIQTQLKNHELGQQARFKVAQTSYFKGDFPWAKAQLKVLKSATTQLIANDALALFLIITDNEPVDEIPSGLIQYSKAALLSFQNKTQQAIDTLSVINKNFKGQPIEDEALFKQAKLFLKINQYEAAIINFEKVISLNPTGILIDDAYYELAELYKNHLKSPEKASEYYQKIIFEHSSSIYLVDARKKYRTIRGDEI
;
A
#
# COMPACT_ATOMS: atom_id res chain seq x y z
N MET A 1 -58.38 -0.75 -1.19
CA MET A 1 -57.10 -0.36 -0.59
C MET A 1 -56.73 -1.19 0.65
N LYS A 2 -57.51 -1.29 1.72
CA LYS A 2 -57.14 -2.05 2.94
C LYS A 2 -56.77 -3.52 2.69
N LYS A 3 -57.48 -4.25 1.81
CA LYS A 3 -57.14 -5.66 1.48
C LYS A 3 -55.85 -5.80 0.69
N LEU A 4 -55.49 -4.81 -0.15
CA LEU A 4 -54.24 -4.77 -0.90
C LEU A 4 -53.04 -4.47 0.02
N CYS A 5 -53.21 -3.54 0.97
CA CYS A 5 -52.18 -3.24 1.97
C CYS A 5 -51.94 -4.43 2.93
N LEU A 6 -52.99 -5.19 3.29
CA LEU A 6 -52.87 -6.38 4.12
C LEU A 6 -52.14 -7.51 3.39
N LEU A 7 -52.38 -7.66 2.08
CA LEU A 7 -51.64 -8.62 1.23
C LEU A 7 -50.16 -8.27 1.10
N ILE A 8 -49.85 -6.99 0.90
CA ILE A 8 -48.46 -6.47 0.82
C ILE A 8 -47.75 -6.64 2.17
N PHE A 9 -48.45 -6.37 3.28
CA PHE A 9 -47.86 -6.55 4.63
C PHE A 9 -47.59 -8.03 4.94
N LEU A 10 -48.48 -8.94 4.56
CA LEU A 10 -48.30 -10.39 4.70
C LEU A 10 -47.16 -10.93 3.84
N THR A 11 -46.94 -10.37 2.64
CA THR A 11 -45.82 -10.76 1.79
C THR A 11 -44.49 -10.24 2.33
N ILE A 12 -44.42 -9.03 2.87
CA ILE A 12 -43.20 -8.45 3.45
C ILE A 12 -42.78 -9.22 4.71
N THR A 13 -43.72 -9.58 5.58
CA THR A 13 -43.41 -10.37 6.79
C THR A 13 -42.95 -11.79 6.45
N SER A 14 -43.55 -12.46 5.47
CA SER A 14 -43.12 -13.80 5.06
C SER A 14 -41.73 -13.80 4.39
N PHE A 15 -41.33 -12.74 3.68
CA PHE A 15 -39.97 -12.56 3.15
C PHE A 15 -38.93 -12.36 4.27
N SER A 16 -39.26 -11.58 5.30
CA SER A 16 -38.35 -11.35 6.45
C SER A 16 -38.13 -12.63 7.27
N TYR A 17 -39.13 -13.47 7.47
CA TYR A 17 -38.97 -14.75 8.15
C TYR A 17 -38.14 -15.77 7.34
N ALA A 18 -38.32 -15.84 6.04
CA ALA A 18 -37.53 -16.73 5.18
C ALA A 18 -36.06 -16.32 5.10
N GLN A 19 -35.78 -15.05 5.16
CA GLN A 19 -34.40 -14.51 5.17
C GLN A 19 -33.68 -14.82 6.49
N ASN A 20 -34.39 -14.74 7.63
CA ASN A 20 -33.84 -15.13 8.93
C ASN A 20 -33.58 -16.66 9.02
N ASP A 21 -34.51 -17.50 8.54
CA ASP A 21 -34.30 -18.96 8.50
C ASP A 21 -33.09 -19.32 7.62
N TYR A 22 -32.88 -18.62 6.47
CA TYR A 22 -31.72 -18.85 5.60
C TYR A 22 -30.39 -18.49 6.26
N LEU A 23 -30.30 -17.33 6.89
CA LEU A 23 -29.11 -16.90 7.61
C LEU A 23 -28.77 -17.85 8.77
N LEU A 24 -29.77 -18.34 9.47
CA LEU A 24 -29.58 -19.32 10.52
C LEU A 24 -29.05 -20.66 9.96
N GLY A 25 -29.60 -21.13 8.84
CA GLY A 25 -29.12 -22.33 8.17
C GLY A 25 -27.66 -22.19 7.68
N GLU A 26 -27.30 -21.02 7.12
CA GLU A 26 -25.93 -20.71 6.72
C GLU A 26 -24.97 -20.62 7.92
N SER A 27 -25.40 -20.10 9.07
CA SER A 27 -24.61 -20.09 10.31
C SER A 27 -24.28 -21.50 10.75
N TYR A 28 -25.29 -22.36 10.92
CA TYR A 28 -25.07 -23.77 11.25
C TYR A 28 -24.16 -24.49 10.24
N TYR A 29 -24.36 -24.24 8.96
CA TYR A 29 -23.52 -24.83 7.91
C TYR A 29 -22.05 -24.43 8.05
N ARG A 30 -21.78 -23.15 8.31
CA ARG A 30 -20.40 -22.62 8.49
C ARG A 30 -19.75 -23.11 9.78
N GLU A 31 -20.54 -23.31 10.83
CA GLU A 31 -20.09 -23.83 12.12
C GLU A 31 -19.87 -25.36 12.10
N GLY A 32 -20.20 -26.01 10.99
CA GLY A 32 -20.10 -27.48 10.86
C GLY A 32 -21.24 -28.26 11.50
N ASP A 33 -22.26 -27.59 12.03
CA ASP A 33 -23.48 -28.25 12.57
C ASP A 33 -24.45 -28.63 11.43
N TYR A 34 -23.97 -29.56 10.59
CA TYR A 34 -24.71 -29.96 9.40
C TYR A 34 -26.06 -30.64 9.73
N LYS A 35 -26.24 -31.20 10.94
CA LYS A 35 -27.52 -31.77 11.35
C LYS A 35 -28.57 -30.68 11.49
N LYS A 36 -28.30 -29.62 12.24
CA LYS A 36 -29.24 -28.49 12.38
C LYS A 36 -29.42 -27.75 11.06
N ALA A 37 -28.32 -27.56 10.27
CA ALA A 37 -28.43 -27.00 8.93
C ALA A 37 -29.38 -27.81 8.03
N THR A 38 -29.33 -29.14 8.10
CA THR A 38 -30.24 -30.04 7.33
C THR A 38 -31.70 -29.74 7.65
N GLU A 39 -32.06 -29.64 8.92
CA GLU A 39 -33.42 -29.33 9.37
C GLU A 39 -33.92 -28.00 8.78
N VAL A 40 -33.09 -26.97 8.88
CA VAL A 40 -33.45 -25.63 8.37
C VAL A 40 -33.58 -25.65 6.84
N PHE A 41 -32.59 -26.18 6.12
CA PHE A 41 -32.63 -26.20 4.66
C PHE A 41 -33.71 -27.14 4.10
N LYS A 42 -34.06 -28.24 4.78
CA LYS A 42 -35.17 -29.09 4.44
C LYS A 42 -36.50 -28.33 4.52
N LYS A 43 -36.73 -27.57 5.60
CA LYS A 43 -37.90 -26.70 5.78
C LYS A 43 -37.93 -25.58 4.71
N LEU A 44 -36.81 -24.90 4.43
CA LEU A 44 -36.74 -23.85 3.41
C LEU A 44 -37.04 -24.42 2.02
N TYR A 45 -36.41 -25.55 1.68
CA TYR A 45 -36.61 -26.20 0.39
C TYR A 45 -38.06 -26.72 0.21
N SER A 46 -38.71 -27.24 1.25
CA SER A 46 -40.13 -27.65 1.16
C SER A 46 -41.05 -26.48 0.83
N LYS A 47 -40.75 -25.29 1.34
CA LYS A 47 -41.49 -24.03 1.04
C LYS A 47 -41.21 -23.48 -0.36
N SER A 48 -40.01 -23.71 -0.88
CA SER A 48 -39.57 -23.17 -2.18
C SER A 48 -38.71 -24.18 -2.95
N THR A 49 -39.34 -25.12 -3.58
CA THR A 49 -38.68 -26.23 -4.32
C THR A 49 -37.97 -25.79 -5.58
N PHE A 50 -38.17 -24.54 -6.03
CA PHE A 50 -37.49 -23.93 -7.19
C PHE A 50 -36.19 -23.22 -6.82
N ASN A 51 -35.96 -22.96 -5.54
CA ASN A 51 -34.77 -22.27 -5.08
C ASN A 51 -33.55 -23.21 -5.15
N THR A 52 -32.64 -22.90 -6.10
CA THR A 52 -31.45 -23.71 -6.34
C THR A 52 -30.42 -23.60 -5.21
N THR A 53 -30.38 -22.48 -4.49
CA THR A 53 -29.53 -22.32 -3.31
C THR A 53 -29.95 -23.23 -2.16
N TYR A 54 -31.24 -23.28 -1.87
CA TYR A 54 -31.75 -24.18 -0.84
C TYR A 54 -31.54 -25.66 -1.21
N LEU A 55 -31.73 -25.98 -2.50
CA LEU A 55 -31.44 -27.33 -3.00
C LEU A 55 -29.95 -27.68 -2.82
N SER A 56 -29.04 -26.82 -3.27
CA SER A 56 -27.59 -27.10 -3.17
C SER A 56 -27.13 -27.25 -1.72
N ARG A 57 -27.62 -26.38 -0.82
CA ARG A 57 -27.29 -26.47 0.62
C ARG A 57 -27.84 -27.74 1.26
N LEU A 58 -29.09 -28.11 0.95
CA LEU A 58 -29.68 -29.34 1.46
C LEU A 58 -28.90 -30.58 0.98
N ILE A 59 -28.53 -30.63 -0.30
CA ILE A 59 -27.70 -31.71 -0.84
C ILE A 59 -26.36 -31.78 -0.10
N SER A 60 -25.67 -30.64 0.04
CA SER A 60 -24.39 -30.59 0.77
C SER A 60 -24.54 -31.05 2.22
N CYS A 61 -25.61 -30.64 2.93
CA CYS A 61 -25.88 -31.10 4.29
C CYS A 61 -26.09 -32.60 4.34
N TYR A 62 -26.84 -33.17 3.41
CA TYR A 62 -27.04 -34.65 3.33
C TYR A 62 -25.71 -35.38 3.08
N GLN A 63 -24.84 -34.82 2.25
CA GLN A 63 -23.53 -35.39 1.95
C GLN A 63 -22.59 -35.33 3.17
N GLU A 64 -22.59 -34.22 3.91
CA GLU A 64 -21.75 -34.07 5.11
C GLU A 64 -22.27 -34.90 6.29
N THR A 65 -23.58 -35.13 6.38
CA THR A 65 -24.19 -36.00 7.40
C THR A 65 -24.29 -37.47 6.97
N GLN A 66 -23.67 -37.85 5.83
CA GLN A 66 -23.68 -39.21 5.26
C GLN A 66 -25.08 -39.76 4.93
N GLN A 67 -26.07 -38.88 4.76
CA GLN A 67 -27.43 -39.24 4.32
C GLN A 67 -27.47 -39.39 2.78
N PHE A 68 -26.58 -40.23 2.24
CA PHE A 68 -26.32 -40.34 0.79
C PHE A 68 -27.54 -40.81 0.01
N LEU A 69 -28.39 -41.68 0.62
CA LEU A 69 -29.62 -42.16 0.00
C LEU A 69 -30.66 -41.04 -0.17
N GLU A 70 -30.77 -40.15 0.80
CA GLU A 70 -31.70 -39.01 0.72
C GLU A 70 -31.26 -38.02 -0.34
N ALA A 71 -29.95 -37.72 -0.40
CA ALA A 71 -29.38 -36.91 -1.46
C ALA A 71 -29.64 -37.52 -2.84
N GLU A 72 -29.40 -38.81 -3.01
CA GLU A 72 -29.60 -39.54 -4.27
C GLU A 72 -31.08 -39.52 -4.71
N LYS A 73 -32.02 -39.83 -3.82
CA LYS A 73 -33.47 -39.80 -4.09
C LYS A 73 -33.90 -38.40 -4.54
N LEU A 74 -33.46 -37.35 -3.82
CA LEU A 74 -33.78 -35.97 -4.14
C LEU A 74 -33.26 -35.59 -5.53
N LEU A 75 -31.98 -35.87 -5.82
CA LEU A 75 -31.34 -35.56 -7.08
C LEU A 75 -31.96 -36.29 -8.27
N LYS A 76 -32.22 -37.61 -8.13
CA LYS A 76 -32.91 -38.41 -9.17
C LYS A 76 -34.32 -37.94 -9.44
N SER A 77 -35.09 -37.60 -8.38
CA SER A 77 -36.42 -37.01 -8.53
C SER A 77 -36.41 -35.70 -9.30
N LYS A 78 -35.41 -34.83 -9.02
CA LYS A 78 -35.24 -33.56 -9.73
C LYS A 78 -34.86 -33.76 -11.19
N LEU A 79 -33.90 -34.66 -11.47
CA LEU A 79 -33.48 -34.99 -12.83
C LEU A 79 -34.63 -35.58 -13.67
N LYS A 80 -35.50 -36.40 -13.05
CA LYS A 80 -36.71 -36.94 -13.71
C LYS A 80 -37.69 -35.85 -14.12
N LYS A 81 -37.88 -34.83 -13.25
CA LYS A 81 -38.77 -33.68 -13.52
C LYS A 81 -38.16 -32.67 -14.47
N ASN A 82 -36.83 -32.47 -14.40
CA ASN A 82 -36.10 -31.49 -15.19
C ASN A 82 -34.83 -32.09 -15.80
N PRO A 83 -34.93 -32.89 -16.87
CA PRO A 83 -33.80 -33.63 -17.47
C PRO A 83 -32.68 -32.71 -17.99
N HIS A 84 -32.97 -31.44 -18.24
CA HIS A 84 -32.01 -30.46 -18.76
C HIS A 84 -31.15 -29.79 -17.68
N GLN A 85 -31.44 -29.97 -16.40
CA GLN A 85 -30.63 -29.44 -15.30
C GLN A 85 -29.40 -30.32 -15.09
N SER A 86 -28.53 -30.38 -16.11
CA SER A 86 -27.36 -31.28 -16.16
C SER A 86 -26.35 -31.06 -15.06
N TYR A 87 -26.32 -29.86 -14.44
CA TYR A 87 -25.48 -29.57 -13.27
C TYR A 87 -25.78 -30.47 -12.08
N LEU A 88 -26.98 -31.04 -12.00
CA LEU A 88 -27.37 -31.98 -10.93
C LEU A 88 -26.60 -33.32 -11.01
N TYR A 89 -26.09 -33.67 -12.18
CA TYR A 89 -25.20 -34.85 -12.31
C TYR A 89 -23.86 -34.64 -11.58
N VAL A 90 -23.38 -33.41 -11.42
CA VAL A 90 -22.18 -33.16 -10.63
C VAL A 90 -22.40 -33.47 -9.16
N TYR A 91 -23.55 -33.01 -8.59
CA TYR A 91 -23.94 -33.35 -7.22
C TYR A 91 -24.13 -34.86 -7.02
N LEU A 92 -24.72 -35.52 -7.99
CA LEU A 92 -24.97 -36.97 -7.94
C LEU A 92 -23.64 -37.75 -8.06
N GLY A 93 -22.74 -37.32 -8.92
CA GLY A 93 -21.38 -37.85 -9.04
C GLY A 93 -20.60 -37.74 -7.74
N TYR A 94 -20.61 -36.55 -7.11
CA TYR A 94 -19.95 -36.34 -5.83
C TYR A 94 -20.57 -37.17 -4.71
N ASN A 95 -21.91 -37.34 -4.71
CA ASN A 95 -22.60 -38.22 -3.77
C ASN A 95 -22.15 -39.67 -3.87
N TYR A 96 -21.86 -40.16 -5.06
CA TYR A 96 -21.29 -41.49 -5.27
C TYR A 96 -19.80 -41.57 -4.90
N GLU A 97 -19.04 -40.54 -5.20
CA GLU A 97 -17.62 -40.46 -4.82
C GLU A 97 -17.41 -40.55 -3.31
N ARG A 98 -18.25 -39.82 -2.53
CA ARG A 98 -18.27 -39.89 -1.05
C ARG A 98 -18.63 -41.27 -0.50
N GLN A 99 -19.31 -42.11 -1.29
CA GLN A 99 -19.61 -43.52 -1.00
C GLN A 99 -18.54 -44.48 -1.54
N GLN A 100 -17.43 -43.98 -2.09
CA GLN A 100 -16.37 -44.76 -2.76
C GLN A 100 -16.83 -45.53 -4.03
N ARG A 101 -18.00 -45.17 -4.60
CA ARG A 101 -18.57 -45.76 -5.83
C ARG A 101 -18.05 -45.04 -7.06
N MET A 102 -16.74 -45.19 -7.34
CA MET A 102 -16.01 -44.38 -8.29
C MET A 102 -16.50 -44.46 -9.73
N GLU A 103 -16.92 -45.68 -10.19
CA GLU A 103 -17.47 -45.86 -11.53
C GLU A 103 -18.76 -45.08 -11.77
N LEU A 104 -19.62 -45.05 -10.78
CA LEU A 104 -20.85 -44.28 -10.84
C LEU A 104 -20.59 -42.77 -10.73
N ALA A 105 -19.63 -42.38 -9.91
CA ALA A 105 -19.20 -40.99 -9.82
C ALA A 105 -18.68 -40.49 -11.18
N LYS A 106 -17.72 -41.21 -11.78
CA LYS A 106 -17.16 -40.91 -13.09
C LYS A 106 -18.25 -40.80 -14.17
N LYS A 107 -19.14 -41.79 -14.25
CA LYS A 107 -20.27 -41.80 -15.22
C LYS A 107 -21.11 -40.55 -15.13
N ASN A 108 -21.43 -40.07 -13.90
CA ASN A 108 -22.23 -38.87 -13.71
C ASN A 108 -21.42 -37.58 -14.04
N TYR A 109 -20.17 -37.52 -13.70
CA TYR A 109 -19.29 -36.40 -14.09
C TYR A 109 -19.16 -36.29 -15.61
N ASP A 110 -18.95 -37.42 -16.30
CA ASP A 110 -18.86 -37.46 -17.75
C ASP A 110 -20.19 -37.05 -18.40
N PHE A 111 -21.32 -37.43 -17.85
CA PHE A 111 -22.64 -36.95 -18.28
C PHE A 111 -22.77 -35.44 -18.15
N ALA A 112 -22.37 -34.88 -17.02
CA ALA A 112 -22.39 -33.43 -16.82
C ALA A 112 -21.54 -32.70 -17.86
N LEU A 113 -20.32 -33.14 -18.08
CA LEU A 113 -19.38 -32.56 -19.06
C LEU A 113 -19.87 -32.72 -20.51
N ALA A 114 -20.37 -33.90 -20.90
CA ALA A 114 -20.92 -34.15 -22.22
C ALA A 114 -22.18 -33.34 -22.51
N SER A 115 -22.95 -32.99 -21.49
CA SER A 115 -24.15 -32.14 -21.64
C SER A 115 -23.83 -30.74 -22.15
N ILE A 116 -22.62 -30.22 -21.88
CA ILE A 116 -22.17 -28.90 -22.32
C ILE A 116 -22.05 -28.87 -23.87
N ASP A 117 -21.63 -29.97 -24.46
CA ASP A 117 -21.50 -30.09 -25.93
C ASP A 117 -22.86 -30.00 -26.64
N LYS A 118 -23.93 -30.48 -25.99
CA LYS A 118 -25.31 -30.39 -26.49
C LYS A 118 -25.96 -29.05 -26.17
N ARG A 119 -25.72 -28.50 -24.98
CA ARG A 119 -26.30 -27.25 -24.51
C ARG A 119 -25.41 -26.61 -23.44
N SER A 120 -24.75 -25.51 -23.80
CA SER A 120 -23.79 -24.80 -22.94
C SER A 120 -24.40 -24.03 -21.76
N THR A 121 -25.74 -23.89 -21.70
CA THR A 121 -26.46 -23.01 -20.73
C THR A 121 -26.06 -23.26 -19.28
N TYR A 122 -25.83 -24.50 -18.85
CA TYR A 122 -25.44 -24.84 -17.49
C TYR A 122 -23.94 -25.07 -17.31
N GLY A 123 -23.14 -24.87 -18.36
CA GLY A 123 -21.70 -25.20 -18.29
C GLY A 123 -20.94 -24.40 -17.24
N GLY A 124 -21.24 -23.09 -17.11
CA GLY A 124 -20.67 -22.26 -16.04
C GLY A 124 -21.05 -22.75 -14.63
N THR A 125 -22.30 -23.18 -14.45
CA THR A 125 -22.76 -23.76 -13.18
C THR A 125 -22.06 -25.10 -12.90
N ILE A 126 -21.90 -25.94 -13.92
CA ILE A 126 -21.18 -27.23 -13.82
C ILE A 126 -19.73 -26.96 -13.36
N GLY A 127 -19.03 -26.01 -14.00
CA GLY A 127 -17.68 -25.64 -13.62
C GLY A 127 -17.58 -25.11 -12.19
N LEU A 128 -18.53 -24.27 -11.76
CA LEU A 128 -18.57 -23.73 -10.40
C LEU A 128 -18.77 -24.86 -9.36
N ILE A 129 -19.67 -25.82 -9.63
CA ILE A 129 -19.92 -26.92 -8.70
C ILE A 129 -18.71 -27.83 -8.61
N PHE A 130 -18.06 -28.17 -9.74
CA PHE A 130 -16.80 -28.90 -9.72
C PHE A 130 -15.73 -28.18 -8.88
N LYS A 131 -15.61 -26.86 -9.05
CA LYS A 131 -14.67 -26.05 -8.25
C LYS A 131 -14.99 -26.14 -6.75
N ASN A 132 -16.27 -25.99 -6.37
CA ASN A 132 -16.71 -26.06 -4.97
C ASN A 132 -16.42 -27.41 -4.32
N TYR A 133 -16.38 -28.50 -5.10
CA TYR A 133 -15.99 -29.83 -4.65
C TYR A 133 -14.48 -30.12 -4.82
N SER A 134 -13.66 -29.10 -5.09
CA SER A 134 -12.22 -29.23 -5.34
C SER A 134 -11.85 -30.15 -6.51
N LEU A 135 -12.79 -30.43 -7.41
CA LEU A 135 -12.57 -31.18 -8.65
C LEU A 135 -12.04 -30.24 -9.74
N LEU A 136 -10.87 -29.65 -9.47
CA LEU A 136 -10.34 -28.49 -10.17
C LEU A 136 -10.13 -28.72 -11.67
N ASP A 137 -9.61 -29.90 -12.06
CA ASP A 137 -9.39 -30.23 -13.48
C ASP A 137 -10.71 -30.35 -14.27
N LYS A 138 -11.74 -30.93 -13.64
CA LYS A 138 -13.07 -31.00 -14.24
C LYS A 138 -13.74 -29.62 -14.33
N ALA A 139 -13.47 -28.73 -13.36
CA ALA A 139 -13.94 -27.36 -13.41
C ALA A 139 -13.33 -26.58 -14.59
N ILE A 140 -12.02 -26.69 -14.80
CA ILE A 140 -11.32 -26.10 -15.94
C ILE A 140 -11.91 -26.63 -17.25
N LEU A 141 -12.03 -27.96 -17.40
CA LEU A 141 -12.58 -28.59 -18.59
C LEU A 141 -14.02 -28.12 -18.90
N ALA A 142 -14.86 -27.95 -17.87
CA ALA A 142 -16.21 -27.43 -18.04
C ALA A 142 -16.20 -26.00 -18.58
N TYR A 143 -15.37 -25.12 -18.02
CA TYR A 143 -15.24 -23.74 -18.48
C TYR A 143 -14.69 -23.64 -19.91
N GLU A 144 -13.67 -24.43 -20.24
CA GLU A 144 -13.06 -24.49 -21.58
C GLU A 144 -14.10 -24.96 -22.63
N LYS A 145 -14.89 -26.00 -22.31
CA LYS A 145 -15.98 -26.46 -23.19
C LYS A 145 -17.03 -25.38 -23.45
N VAL A 146 -17.40 -24.59 -22.42
CA VAL A 146 -18.33 -23.48 -22.61
C VAL A 146 -17.75 -22.42 -23.52
N MET A 147 -16.50 -22.04 -23.30
CA MET A 147 -15.82 -21.01 -24.12
C MET A 147 -15.63 -21.47 -25.58
N ALA A 148 -15.38 -22.77 -25.81
CA ALA A 148 -15.31 -23.34 -27.15
C ALA A 148 -16.63 -23.32 -27.91
N LYS A 149 -17.78 -23.36 -27.19
CA LYS A 149 -19.13 -23.36 -27.78
C LYS A 149 -19.75 -21.97 -27.90
N ASN A 150 -19.29 -21.03 -27.09
CA ASN A 150 -19.83 -19.68 -27.04
C ASN A 150 -18.69 -18.66 -26.94
N GLU A 151 -18.37 -18.02 -28.06
CA GLU A 151 -17.30 -17.03 -28.17
C GLU A 151 -17.48 -15.81 -27.23
N ASN A 152 -18.73 -15.52 -26.85
CA ASN A 152 -19.04 -14.45 -25.89
C ASN A 152 -18.81 -14.87 -24.43
N ALA A 153 -18.68 -16.16 -24.13
CA ALA A 153 -18.39 -16.63 -22.78
C ALA A 153 -16.92 -16.44 -22.44
N ASN A 154 -16.66 -15.90 -21.25
CA ASN A 154 -15.28 -15.72 -20.77
C ASN A 154 -15.16 -16.18 -19.32
N TYR A 155 -14.55 -17.34 -19.16
CA TYR A 155 -14.23 -17.94 -17.85
C TYR A 155 -12.71 -17.90 -17.54
N SER A 156 -11.94 -17.12 -18.29
CA SER A 156 -10.48 -17.01 -18.08
C SER A 156 -10.13 -16.57 -16.67
N PHE A 157 -10.97 -15.73 -16.03
CA PHE A 157 -10.77 -15.34 -14.64
C PHE A 157 -10.91 -16.52 -13.67
N GLN A 158 -11.96 -17.34 -13.83
CA GLN A 158 -12.20 -18.52 -12.99
C GLN A 158 -11.10 -19.57 -13.17
N ILE A 159 -10.69 -19.79 -14.41
CA ILE A 159 -9.61 -20.70 -14.78
C ILE A 159 -8.28 -20.22 -14.17
N ALA A 160 -7.98 -18.91 -14.27
CA ALA A 160 -6.79 -18.32 -13.65
C ALA A 160 -6.76 -18.55 -12.13
N GLN A 161 -7.88 -18.33 -11.45
CA GLN A 161 -7.97 -18.59 -10.01
C GLN A 161 -7.69 -20.05 -9.68
N ILE A 162 -8.26 -21.00 -10.46
CA ILE A 162 -8.03 -22.42 -10.24
C ILE A 162 -6.56 -22.80 -10.47
N TYR A 163 -5.91 -22.27 -11.51
CA TYR A 163 -4.49 -22.50 -11.71
C TYR A 163 -3.63 -21.90 -10.59
N GLY A 164 -4.04 -20.75 -10.02
CA GLY A 164 -3.40 -20.18 -8.84
C GLY A 164 -3.52 -21.09 -7.60
N GLU A 165 -4.71 -21.66 -7.35
CA GLU A 165 -4.95 -22.63 -6.28
C GLU A 165 -4.10 -23.91 -6.47
N LYS A 166 -3.84 -24.31 -7.72
CA LYS A 166 -2.97 -25.46 -8.07
C LYS A 166 -1.48 -25.14 -8.06
N GLY A 167 -1.06 -23.90 -7.82
CA GLY A 167 0.35 -23.47 -7.94
C GLY A 167 0.88 -23.41 -9.38
N ALA A 168 0.04 -23.56 -10.39
CA ALA A 168 0.42 -23.57 -11.80
C ALA A 168 0.55 -22.13 -12.34
N LEU A 169 1.57 -21.39 -11.87
CA LEU A 169 1.76 -19.96 -12.12
C LEU A 169 1.72 -19.58 -13.60
N ARG A 170 2.39 -20.36 -14.47
CA ARG A 170 2.40 -20.07 -15.91
C ARG A 170 0.99 -20.04 -16.49
N LYS A 171 0.21 -21.11 -16.28
CA LYS A 171 -1.17 -21.21 -16.79
C LYS A 171 -2.08 -20.17 -16.17
N MET A 172 -1.87 -19.83 -14.90
CA MET A 172 -2.56 -18.76 -14.22
C MET A 172 -2.34 -17.41 -14.93
N PHE A 173 -1.09 -17.02 -15.18
CA PHE A 173 -0.79 -15.76 -15.85
C PHE A 173 -1.24 -15.74 -17.31
N GLU A 174 -1.10 -16.84 -18.04
CA GLU A 174 -1.64 -16.98 -19.40
C GLU A 174 -3.16 -16.73 -19.42
N SER A 175 -3.90 -17.31 -18.47
CA SER A 175 -5.34 -17.10 -18.34
C SER A 175 -5.71 -15.67 -17.97
N TYR A 176 -4.95 -14.99 -17.12
CA TYR A 176 -5.16 -13.56 -16.81
C TYR A 176 -4.83 -12.66 -18.01
N VAL A 177 -3.79 -12.97 -18.77
CA VAL A 177 -3.44 -12.23 -19.99
C VAL A 177 -4.55 -12.41 -21.05
N GLU A 178 -5.08 -13.62 -21.21
CA GLU A 178 -6.20 -13.88 -22.11
C GLU A 178 -7.48 -13.10 -21.70
N LEU A 179 -7.73 -12.95 -20.39
CA LEU A 179 -8.83 -12.15 -19.88
C LEU A 179 -8.73 -10.67 -20.33
N VAL A 180 -7.53 -10.10 -20.27
CA VAL A 180 -7.27 -8.71 -20.74
C VAL A 180 -7.32 -8.63 -22.25
N ASP A 181 -6.78 -9.62 -22.95
CA ASP A 181 -6.77 -9.64 -24.41
C ASP A 181 -8.17 -9.60 -25.01
N LYS A 182 -9.13 -10.32 -24.41
CA LYS A 182 -10.55 -10.28 -24.79
C LYS A 182 -11.25 -8.97 -24.42
N LYS A 183 -10.86 -8.38 -23.29
CA LYS A 183 -11.46 -7.11 -22.83
C LYS A 183 -10.48 -6.34 -21.97
N GLU A 184 -9.89 -5.28 -22.52
CA GLU A 184 -8.89 -4.45 -21.85
C GLU A 184 -9.40 -3.80 -20.53
N GLY A 185 -10.71 -3.57 -20.40
CA GLY A 185 -11.31 -3.09 -19.15
C GLY A 185 -11.11 -4.01 -17.93
N ASN A 186 -10.63 -5.24 -18.14
CA ASN A 186 -10.26 -6.16 -17.05
C ASN A 186 -8.87 -5.90 -16.46
N LEU A 187 -8.12 -4.93 -16.97
CA LEU A 187 -6.75 -4.60 -16.56
C LEU A 187 -6.62 -4.49 -15.03
N ASN A 188 -7.45 -3.66 -14.40
CA ASN A 188 -7.42 -3.43 -12.95
C ASN A 188 -7.70 -4.71 -12.13
N ILE A 189 -8.56 -5.58 -12.66
CA ILE A 189 -8.87 -6.88 -12.04
C ILE A 189 -7.60 -7.74 -12.07
N VAL A 190 -6.95 -7.83 -13.23
CA VAL A 190 -5.74 -8.63 -13.40
C VAL A 190 -4.62 -8.09 -12.50
N GLN A 191 -4.33 -6.80 -12.49
CA GLN A 191 -3.34 -6.20 -11.61
C GLN A 191 -3.60 -6.54 -10.14
N ARG A 192 -4.86 -6.41 -9.66
CA ARG A 192 -5.24 -6.71 -8.28
C ARG A 192 -5.04 -8.18 -7.90
N TYR A 193 -5.36 -9.11 -8.78
CA TYR A 193 -5.24 -10.53 -8.47
C TYR A 193 -3.82 -11.08 -8.67
N THR A 194 -3.07 -10.54 -9.61
CA THR A 194 -1.67 -10.92 -9.83
C THR A 194 -0.73 -10.30 -8.79
N SER A 195 -1.07 -9.13 -8.19
CA SER A 195 -0.26 -8.49 -7.15
C SER A 195 0.06 -9.37 -5.94
N LYS A 196 -0.76 -10.42 -5.69
CA LYS A 196 -0.51 -11.40 -4.61
C LYS A 196 0.73 -12.28 -4.86
N TYR A 197 1.14 -12.41 -6.11
CA TYR A 197 2.24 -13.26 -6.55
C TYR A 197 3.48 -12.44 -6.93
N ILE A 198 3.28 -11.16 -7.25
CA ILE A 198 4.35 -10.26 -7.66
C ILE A 198 5.05 -9.68 -6.43
N THR A 199 6.38 -9.72 -6.46
CA THR A 199 7.25 -9.19 -5.40
C THR A 199 8.13 -8.07 -5.94
N ASP A 200 8.88 -7.41 -5.07
CA ASP A 200 9.86 -6.40 -5.48
C ASP A 200 11.19 -7.02 -5.97
N ASP A 201 11.32 -8.34 -5.91
CA ASP A 201 12.45 -9.07 -6.47
C ASP A 201 12.20 -9.41 -7.95
N ALA A 202 13.01 -8.81 -8.84
CA ALA A 202 12.88 -9.00 -10.29
C ALA A 202 13.15 -10.46 -10.76
N GLU A 203 13.90 -11.22 -9.99
CA GLU A 203 14.30 -12.60 -10.31
C GLU A 203 13.39 -13.65 -9.63
N ASN A 204 12.40 -13.21 -8.87
CA ASN A 204 11.36 -14.11 -8.36
C ASN A 204 10.66 -14.86 -9.51
N GLU A 205 10.41 -16.16 -9.33
CA GLU A 205 9.84 -17.04 -10.35
C GLU A 205 8.53 -16.49 -10.96
N ALA A 206 7.60 -16.03 -10.12
CA ALA A 206 6.33 -15.46 -10.58
C ALA A 206 6.54 -14.21 -11.44
N ASN A 207 7.47 -13.34 -11.03
CA ASN A 207 7.84 -12.13 -11.77
C ASN A 207 8.42 -12.48 -13.16
N ILE A 208 9.32 -13.46 -13.22
CA ILE A 208 9.92 -13.93 -14.49
C ILE A 208 8.85 -14.54 -15.41
N ILE A 209 7.99 -15.41 -14.87
CA ILE A 209 6.94 -16.06 -15.66
C ILE A 209 5.96 -15.03 -16.20
N PHE A 210 5.50 -14.09 -15.37
CA PHE A 210 4.55 -13.07 -15.81
C PHE A 210 5.16 -12.15 -16.87
N ARG A 211 6.39 -11.67 -16.65
CA ARG A 211 7.15 -10.89 -17.64
C ARG A 211 7.27 -11.62 -18.98
N LYS A 212 7.68 -12.88 -18.97
CA LYS A 212 7.80 -13.71 -20.19
C LYS A 212 6.45 -13.89 -20.89
N THR A 213 5.37 -14.07 -20.14
CA THR A 213 4.01 -14.21 -20.68
C THR A 213 3.56 -12.93 -21.38
N LEU A 214 3.76 -11.78 -20.76
CA LEU A 214 3.43 -10.47 -21.33
C LEU A 214 4.25 -10.18 -22.60
N LEU A 215 5.56 -10.45 -22.58
CA LEU A 215 6.43 -10.24 -23.73
C LEU A 215 6.05 -11.12 -24.92
N ARG A 216 5.73 -12.41 -24.69
CA ARG A 216 5.24 -13.30 -25.75
C ARG A 216 3.92 -12.79 -26.35
N LYS A 217 3.00 -12.36 -25.49
CA LYS A 217 1.70 -11.84 -25.93
C LYS A 217 1.86 -10.55 -26.71
N SER A 218 2.71 -9.64 -26.26
CA SER A 218 3.05 -8.40 -26.97
C SER A 218 3.66 -8.66 -28.35
N ALA A 219 4.47 -9.70 -28.49
CA ALA A 219 5.07 -10.08 -29.78
C ALA A 219 4.06 -10.72 -30.74
N SER A 220 3.11 -11.53 -30.23
CA SER A 220 2.12 -12.24 -31.06
C SER A 220 0.88 -11.40 -31.38
N ASN A 221 0.48 -10.49 -30.51
CA ASN A 221 -0.68 -9.61 -30.65
C ASN A 221 -0.38 -8.24 -30.03
N PRO A 222 0.30 -7.33 -30.74
CA PRO A 222 0.72 -6.03 -30.21
C PRO A 222 -0.49 -5.17 -29.82
N LYS A 223 -0.54 -4.78 -28.52
CA LYS A 223 -1.51 -3.85 -27.96
C LYS A 223 -0.84 -3.00 -26.90
N ASP A 224 -1.31 -1.76 -26.71
CA ASP A 224 -0.78 -0.84 -25.70
C ASP A 224 -0.93 -1.36 -24.27
N VAL A 225 -1.97 -2.12 -24.01
CA VAL A 225 -2.24 -2.69 -22.69
C VAL A 225 -1.11 -3.59 -22.16
N TRP A 226 -0.32 -4.21 -23.05
CA TRP A 226 0.84 -5.01 -22.64
C TRP A 226 1.98 -4.16 -22.11
N ASN A 227 2.22 -2.99 -22.72
CA ASN A 227 3.18 -2.03 -22.18
C ASN A 227 2.70 -1.48 -20.82
N VAL A 228 1.40 -1.21 -20.66
CA VAL A 228 0.81 -0.79 -19.37
C VAL A 228 1.04 -1.85 -18.29
N LEU A 229 0.81 -3.14 -18.59
CA LEU A 229 1.06 -4.24 -17.64
C LEU A 229 2.55 -4.45 -17.36
N LEU A 230 3.43 -4.29 -18.36
CA LEU A 230 4.88 -4.37 -18.17
C LEU A 230 5.39 -3.20 -17.33
N SER A 231 4.92 -1.98 -17.57
CA SER A 231 5.25 -0.80 -16.75
C SER A 231 4.82 -1.01 -15.30
N TRP A 232 3.59 -1.47 -15.09
CA TRP A 232 3.09 -1.81 -13.76
C TRP A 232 3.97 -2.88 -13.07
N LEU A 233 4.29 -3.98 -13.76
CA LEU A 233 5.14 -5.05 -13.23
C LEU A 233 6.51 -4.53 -12.83
N PHE A 234 7.17 -3.76 -13.70
CA PHE A 234 8.48 -3.18 -13.40
C PHE A 234 8.42 -2.18 -12.24
N THR A 235 7.32 -1.45 -12.10
CA THR A 235 7.10 -0.55 -10.95
C THR A 235 7.00 -1.33 -9.64
N GLN A 236 6.27 -2.47 -9.62
CA GLN A 236 6.22 -3.36 -8.45
C GLN A 236 7.59 -3.91 -8.07
N GLN A 237 8.42 -4.23 -9.08
CA GLN A 237 9.79 -4.71 -8.92
C GLN A 237 10.80 -3.61 -8.55
N LYS A 238 10.37 -2.37 -8.37
CA LYS A 238 11.24 -1.18 -8.18
C LYS A 238 12.25 -0.98 -9.33
N SER A 239 11.98 -1.55 -10.49
CA SER A 239 12.77 -1.40 -11.72
C SER A 239 12.25 -0.20 -12.54
N TYR A 240 12.28 1.00 -11.93
CA TYR A 240 11.61 2.19 -12.46
C TYR A 240 12.12 2.61 -13.83
N GLN A 241 13.40 2.41 -14.12
CA GLN A 241 13.97 2.70 -15.43
C GLN A 241 13.35 1.83 -16.55
N LYS A 242 13.10 0.53 -16.26
CA LYS A 242 12.41 -0.35 -17.22
C LYS A 242 10.94 0.04 -17.40
N ALA A 243 10.28 0.48 -16.33
CA ALA A 243 8.93 1.02 -16.40
C ALA A 243 8.87 2.28 -17.27
N LEU A 244 9.83 3.22 -17.10
CA LEU A 244 9.90 4.45 -17.89
C LEU A 244 10.05 4.18 -19.40
N VAL A 245 10.79 3.14 -19.77
CA VAL A 245 10.91 2.73 -21.19
C VAL A 245 9.53 2.36 -21.76
N GLN A 246 8.70 1.64 -20.99
CA GLN A 246 7.35 1.26 -21.43
C GLN A 246 6.44 2.49 -21.55
N GLU A 247 6.48 3.39 -20.57
CA GLU A 247 5.67 4.61 -20.58
C GLU A 247 6.08 5.57 -21.70
N LYS A 248 7.37 5.72 -21.99
CA LYS A 248 7.85 6.50 -23.12
C LYS A 248 7.38 5.91 -24.47
N ALA A 249 7.38 4.58 -24.60
CA ALA A 249 6.87 3.89 -25.79
C ALA A 249 5.36 4.12 -25.99
N LEU A 250 4.58 4.10 -24.90
CA LEU A 250 3.14 4.44 -24.94
C LEU A 250 2.93 5.89 -25.38
N TYR A 251 3.66 6.82 -24.77
CA TYR A 251 3.57 8.23 -25.13
C TYR A 251 3.97 8.51 -26.60
N GLN A 252 4.97 7.81 -27.13
CA GLN A 252 5.37 7.98 -28.53
C GLN A 252 4.27 7.58 -29.51
N ARG A 253 3.46 6.56 -29.17
CA ARG A 253 2.31 6.14 -30.00
C ARG A 253 1.10 7.05 -29.84
N ASN A 254 0.88 7.58 -28.64
CA ASN A 254 -0.21 8.50 -28.35
C ASN A 254 0.26 9.64 -27.44
N PRO A 255 0.79 10.76 -28.01
CA PRO A 255 1.43 11.83 -27.23
C PRO A 255 0.43 12.80 -26.59
N THR A 256 -0.61 12.28 -25.91
CA THR A 256 -1.67 13.11 -25.33
C THR A 256 -1.63 13.19 -23.81
N ASP A 257 -1.04 12.22 -23.12
CA ASP A 257 -1.08 12.13 -21.65
C ASP A 257 0.29 11.77 -21.05
N LEU A 258 0.76 12.62 -20.16
CA LEU A 258 2.01 12.45 -19.42
C LEU A 258 1.79 11.97 -17.97
N SER A 259 0.55 11.72 -17.56
CA SER A 259 0.18 11.41 -16.17
C SER A 259 0.83 10.13 -15.63
N ALA A 260 1.00 9.10 -16.47
CA ALA A 260 1.68 7.86 -16.09
C ALA A 260 3.17 8.09 -15.82
N ILE A 261 3.86 8.87 -16.69
CA ILE A 261 5.27 9.25 -16.50
C ILE A 261 5.42 10.13 -15.26
N TYR A 262 4.48 11.05 -15.01
CA TYR A 262 4.47 11.88 -13.81
C TYR A 262 4.33 11.03 -12.54
N SER A 263 3.40 10.08 -12.55
CA SER A 263 3.16 9.16 -11.43
C SER A 263 4.38 8.28 -11.16
N LEU A 264 5.00 7.74 -12.21
CA LEU A 264 6.23 6.96 -12.10
C LEU A 264 7.39 7.79 -11.54
N GLY A 265 7.55 9.04 -12.01
CA GLY A 265 8.55 9.97 -11.51
C GLY A 265 8.40 10.25 -10.01
N LYS A 266 7.15 10.40 -9.53
CA LYS A 266 6.86 10.55 -8.09
C LYS A 266 7.23 9.29 -7.30
N ILE A 267 6.81 8.12 -7.76
CA ILE A 267 7.12 6.84 -7.11
C ILE A 267 8.64 6.64 -7.03
N ALA A 268 9.37 6.90 -8.12
CA ALA A 268 10.82 6.83 -8.14
C ALA A 268 11.46 7.81 -7.15
N PHE A 269 10.96 9.06 -7.08
CA PHE A 269 11.41 10.06 -6.10
C PHE A 269 11.23 9.60 -4.65
N GLU A 270 10.04 9.10 -4.31
CA GLU A 270 9.70 8.60 -2.97
C GLU A 270 10.57 7.40 -2.56
N ASN A 271 10.95 6.57 -3.54
CA ASN A 271 11.86 5.44 -3.34
C ASN A 271 13.35 5.79 -3.52
N LYS A 272 13.70 7.08 -3.60
CA LYS A 272 15.08 7.60 -3.72
C LYS A 272 15.81 7.21 -5.02
N ASP A 273 15.12 6.71 -6.04
CA ASP A 273 15.66 6.58 -7.40
C ASP A 273 15.59 7.95 -8.10
N TYR A 274 16.49 8.84 -7.68
CA TYR A 274 16.55 10.21 -8.21
C TYR A 274 16.95 10.25 -9.68
N THR A 275 17.65 9.23 -10.19
CA THR A 275 18.05 9.13 -11.59
C THR A 275 16.85 8.97 -12.50
N THR A 276 16.03 7.95 -12.25
CA THR A 276 14.79 7.71 -13.03
C THR A 276 13.79 8.84 -12.83
N SER A 277 13.65 9.33 -11.59
CA SER A 277 12.78 10.47 -11.29
C SER A 277 13.16 11.71 -12.10
N LYS A 278 14.46 12.05 -12.15
CA LYS A 278 14.99 13.15 -12.96
C LYS A 278 14.67 12.97 -14.45
N GLU A 279 14.84 11.77 -14.99
CA GLU A 279 14.49 11.48 -16.39
C GLU A 279 12.98 11.64 -16.66
N CYS A 280 12.11 11.16 -15.78
CA CYS A 280 10.67 11.33 -15.92
C CYS A 280 10.29 12.82 -16.01
N PHE A 281 10.74 13.61 -15.04
CA PHE A 281 10.37 15.03 -14.98
C PHE A 281 11.05 15.85 -16.08
N SER A 282 12.27 15.51 -16.47
CA SER A 282 12.93 16.15 -17.62
C SER A 282 12.19 15.85 -18.93
N PHE A 283 11.71 14.62 -19.11
CA PHE A 283 10.90 14.26 -20.27
C PHE A 283 9.58 15.05 -20.30
N ILE A 284 8.93 15.20 -19.15
CA ILE A 284 7.69 16.00 -19.05
C ILE A 284 7.97 17.46 -19.43
N THR A 285 9.03 18.10 -18.89
CA THR A 285 9.35 19.50 -19.19
C THR A 285 9.64 19.75 -20.68
N GLN A 286 10.13 18.74 -21.40
CA GLN A 286 10.42 18.80 -22.83
C GLN A 286 9.18 18.57 -23.71
N LYS A 287 8.20 17.80 -23.22
CA LYS A 287 7.04 17.35 -24.03
C LYS A 287 5.76 18.14 -23.77
N THR A 288 5.56 18.60 -22.53
CA THR A 288 4.34 19.37 -22.22
C THR A 288 4.41 20.81 -22.74
N THR A 289 3.29 21.28 -23.25
CA THR A 289 3.07 22.69 -23.58
C THR A 289 2.34 23.45 -22.46
N LEU A 290 1.84 22.72 -21.44
CA LEU A 290 1.10 23.30 -20.33
C LEU A 290 2.06 23.82 -19.26
N LYS A 291 1.98 25.13 -18.99
CA LYS A 291 2.85 25.80 -18.00
C LYS A 291 2.73 25.19 -16.61
N GLU A 292 1.52 24.82 -16.20
CA GLU A 292 1.25 24.20 -14.92
C GLU A 292 2.00 22.87 -14.75
N GLU A 293 1.88 21.97 -15.72
CA GLU A 293 2.58 20.68 -15.71
C GLU A 293 4.09 20.85 -15.72
N LYS A 294 4.59 21.84 -16.51
CA LYS A 294 6.01 22.14 -16.58
C LYS A 294 6.55 22.62 -15.24
N ILE A 295 5.83 23.49 -14.55
CA ILE A 295 6.18 23.97 -13.20
C ILE A 295 6.14 22.83 -12.17
N GLU A 296 5.12 21.96 -12.20
CA GLU A 296 5.05 20.80 -11.30
C GLU A 296 6.23 19.84 -11.51
N ALA A 297 6.64 19.59 -12.75
CA ALA A 297 7.82 18.78 -13.05
C ALA A 297 9.12 19.45 -12.55
N PHE A 298 9.26 20.76 -12.76
CA PHE A 298 10.41 21.50 -12.25
C PHE A 298 10.51 21.52 -10.71
N LEU A 299 9.37 21.46 -9.99
CA LEU A 299 9.41 21.33 -8.53
C LEU A 299 10.11 20.05 -8.06
N PHE A 300 9.96 18.95 -8.77
CA PHE A 300 10.71 17.72 -8.47
C PHE A 300 12.19 17.85 -8.88
N LEU A 301 12.45 18.41 -10.05
CA LEU A 301 13.83 18.65 -10.52
C LEU A 301 14.61 19.54 -9.56
N THR A 302 14.02 20.61 -9.02
CA THR A 302 14.67 21.46 -8.03
C THR A 302 14.95 20.72 -6.71
N LYS A 303 14.03 19.87 -6.25
CA LYS A 303 14.24 19.02 -5.06
C LYS A 303 15.38 18.03 -5.27
N ILE A 304 15.43 17.36 -6.43
CA ILE A 304 16.50 16.40 -6.76
C ILE A 304 17.84 17.13 -6.86
N SER A 305 17.88 18.29 -7.53
CA SER A 305 19.10 19.09 -7.68
C SER A 305 19.63 19.57 -6.32
N ALA A 306 18.75 19.99 -5.41
CA ALA A 306 19.11 20.48 -4.09
C ALA A 306 19.81 19.43 -3.20
N THR A 307 19.63 18.13 -3.47
CA THR A 307 20.34 17.07 -2.73
C THR A 307 21.81 16.94 -3.14
N ASN A 308 22.17 17.34 -4.38
CA ASN A 308 23.46 17.02 -4.96
C ASN A 308 24.29 18.24 -5.37
N ASN A 309 23.65 19.35 -5.74
CA ASN A 309 24.35 20.50 -6.30
C ASN A 309 23.62 21.83 -5.98
N ILE A 310 24.00 22.44 -4.87
CA ILE A 310 23.41 23.71 -4.40
C ILE A 310 23.57 24.86 -5.41
N PRO A 311 24.75 25.14 -5.99
CA PRO A 311 24.92 26.23 -6.97
C PRO A 311 24.08 26.05 -8.24
N GLU A 312 23.97 24.82 -8.75
CA GLU A 312 23.13 24.52 -9.91
C GLU A 312 21.64 24.72 -9.60
N THR A 313 21.22 24.33 -8.40
CA THR A 313 19.85 24.52 -7.94
C THR A 313 19.47 25.99 -7.85
N GLU A 314 20.36 26.84 -7.35
CA GLU A 314 20.13 28.29 -7.29
C GLU A 314 19.95 28.88 -8.70
N LYS A 315 20.82 28.51 -9.63
CA LYS A 315 20.72 28.91 -11.05
C LYS A 315 19.41 28.41 -11.68
N LEU A 316 19.02 27.18 -11.39
CA LEU A 316 17.76 26.62 -11.88
C LEU A 316 16.56 27.45 -11.39
N PHE A 317 16.47 27.78 -10.11
CA PHE A 317 15.40 28.66 -9.60
C PHE A 317 15.40 30.03 -10.28
N GLN A 318 16.56 30.63 -10.48
CA GLN A 318 16.66 31.91 -11.17
C GLN A 318 16.17 31.84 -12.62
N SER A 319 16.54 30.79 -13.36
CA SER A 319 16.08 30.59 -14.74
C SER A 319 14.55 30.38 -14.81
N LEU A 320 13.99 29.63 -13.85
CA LEU A 320 12.54 29.39 -13.78
C LEU A 320 11.76 30.68 -13.45
N PHE A 321 12.27 31.54 -12.59
CA PHE A 321 11.62 32.83 -12.32
C PHE A 321 11.80 33.82 -13.46
N ASN A 322 12.86 33.74 -14.26
CA ASN A 322 12.99 34.51 -15.49
C ASN A 322 11.99 34.06 -16.57
N GLU A 323 11.74 32.74 -16.67
CA GLU A 323 10.80 32.17 -17.65
C GLU A 323 9.32 32.38 -17.25
N PHE A 324 8.98 32.07 -15.99
CA PHE A 324 7.59 32.03 -15.53
C PHE A 324 7.16 33.22 -14.67
N GLY A 325 8.10 34.02 -14.19
CA GLY A 325 7.85 35.14 -13.27
C GLY A 325 7.54 34.68 -11.84
N LYS A 326 7.45 35.66 -10.91
CA LYS A 326 6.97 35.46 -9.55
C LYS A 326 5.53 35.92 -9.45
N ASN A 327 4.56 35.04 -9.60
CA ASN A 327 3.14 35.34 -9.69
C ASN A 327 2.29 34.17 -9.09
N LYS A 328 0.96 34.23 -9.23
CA LYS A 328 0.04 33.22 -8.68
C LYS A 328 0.30 31.80 -9.21
N LEU A 329 0.76 31.64 -10.44
CA LEU A 329 1.05 30.35 -11.05
C LEU A 329 2.29 29.69 -10.41
N THR A 330 3.28 30.48 -10.02
CA THR A 330 4.53 30.01 -9.46
C THR A 330 4.58 29.94 -7.94
N ILE A 331 3.45 30.02 -7.24
CA ILE A 331 3.40 30.00 -5.76
C ILE A 331 4.12 28.78 -5.17
N LYS A 332 3.86 27.57 -5.71
CA LYS A 332 4.53 26.35 -5.24
C LYS A 332 6.05 26.43 -5.43
N LEU A 333 6.49 27.00 -6.55
CA LEU A 333 7.91 27.20 -6.86
C LEU A 333 8.53 28.24 -5.90
N GLN A 334 7.82 29.31 -5.58
CA GLN A 334 8.29 30.33 -4.61
C GLN A 334 8.38 29.74 -3.19
N VAL A 335 7.45 28.86 -2.80
CA VAL A 335 7.52 28.13 -1.52
C VAL A 335 8.74 27.20 -1.51
N ALA A 336 9.00 26.45 -2.59
CA ALA A 336 10.19 25.59 -2.70
C ALA A 336 11.48 26.40 -2.70
N TYR A 337 11.51 27.54 -3.34
CA TYR A 337 12.68 28.44 -3.33
C TYR A 337 12.94 29.02 -1.95
N ALA A 338 11.91 29.42 -1.21
CA ALA A 338 12.06 29.91 0.16
C ALA A 338 12.55 28.80 1.12
N ASP A 339 12.13 27.54 0.89
CA ASP A 339 12.68 26.39 1.59
C ASP A 339 14.19 26.24 1.31
N PHE A 340 14.56 26.26 0.04
CA PHE A 340 15.96 26.19 -0.41
C PHE A 340 16.82 27.32 0.17
N LEU A 341 16.34 28.58 0.11
CA LEU A 341 17.02 29.72 0.70
C LEU A 341 17.27 29.55 2.21
N THR A 342 16.25 29.02 2.93
CA THR A 342 16.33 28.89 4.40
C THR A 342 17.28 27.76 4.81
N PHE A 343 17.04 26.55 4.26
CA PHE A 343 17.65 25.33 4.79
C PHE A 343 18.93 24.91 4.07
N HIS A 344 19.17 25.39 2.83
CA HIS A 344 20.39 25.09 2.10
C HIS A 344 21.36 26.28 2.01
N LEU A 345 20.84 27.49 1.82
CA LEU A 345 21.67 28.69 1.69
C LEU A 345 21.78 29.50 3.00
N ASN A 346 21.06 29.14 4.06
CA ASN A 346 21.02 29.88 5.33
C ASN A 346 20.64 31.37 5.16
N LYS A 347 19.70 31.65 4.23
CA LYS A 347 19.17 33.00 3.91
C LYS A 347 17.69 33.14 4.33
N PRO A 348 17.34 32.98 5.63
CA PRO A 348 15.93 32.94 6.06
C PRO A 348 15.19 34.28 5.89
N TYR A 349 15.88 35.39 5.93
CA TYR A 349 15.25 36.71 5.76
C TYR A 349 14.87 36.97 4.29
N GLU A 350 15.70 36.57 3.33
CA GLU A 350 15.36 36.62 1.89
C GLU A 350 14.20 35.69 1.59
N ALA A 351 14.20 34.47 2.15
CA ALA A 351 13.12 33.52 2.02
C ALA A 351 11.78 34.08 2.53
N LYS A 352 11.83 34.76 3.69
CA LYS A 352 10.65 35.40 4.28
C LYS A 352 10.09 36.49 3.35
N ASP A 353 10.95 37.36 2.80
CA ASP A 353 10.54 38.44 1.88
C ASP A 353 9.87 37.87 0.60
N VAL A 354 10.44 36.82 0.00
CA VAL A 354 9.85 36.12 -1.15
C VAL A 354 8.41 35.67 -0.84
N LEU A 355 8.18 35.07 0.33
CA LEU A 355 6.87 34.56 0.69
C LEU A 355 5.88 35.62 1.15
N GLU A 356 6.34 36.69 1.79
CA GLU A 356 5.47 37.84 2.15
C GLU A 356 4.95 38.51 0.87
N LYS A 357 5.78 38.67 -0.15
CA LYS A 357 5.36 39.14 -1.49
C LYS A 357 4.39 38.18 -2.14
N ALA A 358 4.65 36.86 -2.10
CA ALA A 358 3.75 35.85 -2.64
C ALA A 358 2.37 35.84 -1.98
N LEU A 359 2.32 36.15 -0.69
CA LEU A 359 1.06 36.18 0.06
C LEU A 359 0.10 37.29 -0.41
N VAL A 360 0.63 38.40 -0.91
CA VAL A 360 -0.16 39.57 -1.36
C VAL A 360 -1.02 39.22 -2.58
N PHE A 361 -0.50 38.49 -3.54
CA PHE A 361 -1.24 38.12 -4.75
C PHE A 361 -1.87 36.73 -4.71
N SER A 362 -1.74 36.03 -3.60
CA SER A 362 -2.42 34.75 -3.42
C SER A 362 -3.90 34.95 -3.07
N HIS A 363 -4.81 34.36 -3.86
CA HIS A 363 -6.25 34.40 -3.58
C HIS A 363 -6.77 33.06 -3.05
N SER A 364 -6.17 31.94 -3.42
CA SER A 364 -6.55 30.61 -2.95
C SER A 364 -6.27 30.43 -1.44
N LYS A 365 -7.26 29.94 -0.69
CA LYS A 365 -7.06 29.57 0.72
C LYS A 365 -5.98 28.52 0.92
N PHE A 366 -5.84 27.61 -0.06
CA PHE A 366 -4.82 26.54 -0.02
C PHE A 366 -3.41 27.08 -0.29
N ASP A 367 -3.27 28.01 -1.22
CA ASP A 367 -1.98 28.64 -1.49
C ASP A 367 -1.54 29.54 -0.34
N LYS A 368 -2.48 30.34 0.22
CA LYS A 368 -2.23 31.09 1.46
C LYS A 368 -1.78 30.19 2.60
N ALA A 369 -2.38 29.01 2.73
CA ALA A 369 -1.99 28.05 3.75
C ALA A 369 -0.58 27.49 3.51
N ARG A 370 -0.23 27.10 2.27
CA ARG A 370 1.12 26.64 1.91
C ARG A 370 2.18 27.71 2.20
N ILE A 371 1.92 28.95 1.78
CA ILE A 371 2.81 30.08 2.04
C ILE A 371 2.98 30.30 3.56
N LYS A 372 1.88 30.36 4.32
CA LYS A 372 1.91 30.55 5.77
C LYS A 372 2.57 29.39 6.52
N LEU A 373 2.41 28.13 6.06
CA LEU A 373 3.12 26.99 6.63
C LEU A 373 4.63 27.21 6.51
N LYS A 374 5.10 27.55 5.32
CA LYS A 374 6.55 27.76 5.10
C LYS A 374 7.05 29.02 5.82
N LEU A 375 6.29 30.10 5.85
CA LEU A 375 6.61 31.28 6.66
C LEU A 375 6.73 30.93 8.15
N GLY A 376 5.85 30.06 8.65
CA GLY A 376 5.92 29.55 10.02
C GLY A 376 7.22 28.77 10.27
N ASP A 377 7.62 27.87 9.37
CA ASP A 377 8.90 27.15 9.47
C ASP A 377 10.10 28.10 9.49
N ILE A 378 10.09 29.12 8.62
CA ILE A 378 11.15 30.15 8.59
C ILE A 378 11.18 30.94 9.90
N LEU A 379 10.01 31.28 10.44
CA LEU A 379 9.92 32.00 11.72
C LEU A 379 10.43 31.16 12.90
N VAL A 380 10.16 29.86 12.90
CA VAL A 380 10.76 28.92 13.87
C VAL A 380 12.27 28.89 13.71
N PHE A 381 12.76 28.80 12.47
CA PHE A 381 14.19 28.79 12.17
C PHE A 381 14.92 30.02 12.74
N ILE A 382 14.32 31.21 12.65
CA ILE A 382 14.90 32.45 13.19
C ILE A 382 14.48 32.77 14.63
N GLY A 383 13.86 31.82 15.35
CA GLY A 383 13.47 31.96 16.76
C GLY A 383 12.22 32.82 17.05
N LYS A 384 11.43 33.16 16.02
CA LYS A 384 10.22 33.98 16.19
C LYS A 384 8.96 33.12 16.41
N TYR A 385 8.97 32.27 17.43
CA TYR A 385 7.98 31.22 17.69
C TYR A 385 6.54 31.73 17.78
N ASN A 386 6.29 32.84 18.49
CA ASN A 386 4.94 33.36 18.65
C ASN A 386 4.30 33.81 17.33
N LYS A 387 5.11 34.33 16.39
CA LYS A 387 4.63 34.66 15.04
C LYS A 387 4.35 33.39 14.23
N ALA A 388 5.21 32.38 14.34
CA ALA A 388 5.02 31.08 13.70
C ALA A 388 3.73 30.41 14.18
N LEU A 389 3.53 30.30 15.48
CA LEU A 389 2.31 29.74 16.08
C LEU A 389 1.04 30.44 15.60
N ARG A 390 1.08 31.76 15.40
CA ARG A 390 -0.06 32.51 14.85
C ARG A 390 -0.41 32.06 13.44
N TYR A 391 0.57 31.88 12.56
CA TYR A 391 0.32 31.39 11.21
C TYR A 391 -0.21 29.96 11.21
N PHE A 392 0.41 29.06 11.96
CA PHE A 392 -0.03 27.66 12.06
C PHE A 392 -1.45 27.54 12.63
N SER A 393 -1.79 28.29 13.69
CA SER A 393 -3.12 28.28 14.28
C SER A 393 -4.20 28.79 13.31
N GLN A 394 -3.89 29.82 12.50
CA GLN A 394 -4.80 30.29 11.47
C GLN A 394 -5.13 29.20 10.45
N ILE A 395 -4.12 28.46 9.98
CA ILE A 395 -4.30 27.38 9.01
C ILE A 395 -5.09 26.23 9.64
N GLN A 396 -4.71 25.81 10.85
CA GLN A 396 -5.37 24.76 11.61
C GLN A 396 -6.87 25.01 11.78
N THR A 397 -7.25 26.26 12.07
CA THR A 397 -8.65 26.66 12.24
C THR A 397 -9.40 26.72 10.91
N GLN A 398 -8.80 27.33 9.87
CA GLN A 398 -9.43 27.52 8.57
C GLN A 398 -9.57 26.25 7.75
N LEU A 399 -8.66 25.28 7.93
CA LEU A 399 -8.57 24.04 7.14
C LEU A 399 -8.62 22.80 8.04
N LYS A 400 -9.44 22.81 9.09
CA LYS A 400 -9.49 21.80 10.17
C LYS A 400 -9.50 20.34 9.66
N ASN A 401 -10.26 20.05 8.60
CA ASN A 401 -10.45 18.69 8.06
C ASN A 401 -9.58 18.41 6.82
N HIS A 402 -8.65 19.29 6.51
CA HIS A 402 -7.75 19.15 5.35
C HIS A 402 -6.35 18.80 5.82
N GLU A 403 -5.58 18.11 4.98
CA GLU A 403 -4.19 17.71 5.27
C GLU A 403 -3.32 18.91 5.71
N LEU A 404 -3.42 20.07 5.05
CA LEU A 404 -2.70 21.28 5.44
C LEU A 404 -3.05 21.75 6.86
N GLY A 405 -4.29 21.56 7.30
CA GLY A 405 -4.71 21.87 8.67
C GLY A 405 -4.12 20.90 9.69
N GLN A 406 -4.00 19.62 9.34
CA GLN A 406 -3.33 18.61 10.17
C GLN A 406 -1.82 18.86 10.23
N GLN A 407 -1.19 19.19 9.11
CA GLN A 407 0.22 19.61 9.07
C GLN A 407 0.44 20.85 9.96
N ALA A 408 -0.42 21.85 9.87
CA ALA A 408 -0.34 23.05 10.71
C ALA A 408 -0.47 22.72 12.21
N ARG A 409 -1.37 21.81 12.59
CA ARG A 409 -1.52 21.33 13.97
C ARG A 409 -0.25 20.64 14.46
N PHE A 410 0.35 19.79 13.63
CA PHE A 410 1.63 19.17 13.96
C PHE A 410 2.73 20.22 14.16
N LYS A 411 2.78 21.25 13.30
CA LYS A 411 3.72 22.38 13.43
C LYS A 411 3.48 23.21 14.69
N VAL A 412 2.24 23.38 15.15
CA VAL A 412 1.93 23.97 16.46
C VAL A 412 2.54 23.12 17.58
N ALA A 413 2.31 21.81 17.56
CA ALA A 413 2.86 20.90 18.57
C ALA A 413 4.40 20.91 18.56
N GLN A 414 5.02 20.80 17.38
CA GLN A 414 6.48 20.82 17.22
C GLN A 414 7.09 22.16 17.70
N THR A 415 6.46 23.29 17.41
CA THR A 415 6.93 24.60 17.85
C THR A 415 6.80 24.76 19.37
N SER A 416 5.72 24.27 19.96
CA SER A 416 5.51 24.27 21.41
C SER A 416 6.51 23.37 22.12
N TYR A 417 6.79 22.21 21.56
CA TYR A 417 7.85 21.32 22.03
C TYR A 417 9.23 22.01 22.02
N PHE A 418 9.60 22.71 20.95
CA PHE A 418 10.85 23.49 20.89
C PHE A 418 10.93 24.61 21.94
N LYS A 419 9.79 25.15 22.37
CA LYS A 419 9.71 26.14 23.44
C LYS A 419 9.77 25.52 24.85
N GLY A 420 9.65 24.20 24.97
CA GLY A 420 9.50 23.51 26.25
C GLY A 420 8.09 23.50 26.82
N ASP A 421 7.08 23.91 26.04
CA ASP A 421 5.67 23.81 26.43
C ASP A 421 5.13 22.41 26.08
N PHE A 422 5.56 21.43 26.84
CA PHE A 422 5.23 20.02 26.62
C PHE A 422 3.75 19.68 26.84
N PRO A 423 3.05 20.23 27.84
CA PRO A 423 1.62 19.98 28.03
C PRO A 423 0.80 20.40 26.81
N TRP A 424 1.07 21.59 26.25
CA TRP A 424 0.38 22.05 25.05
C TRP A 424 0.75 21.24 23.81
N ALA A 425 2.01 20.88 23.64
CA ALA A 425 2.46 20.00 22.56
C ALA A 425 1.72 18.66 22.59
N LYS A 426 1.64 17.99 23.76
CA LYS A 426 0.89 16.73 23.95
C LYS A 426 -0.58 16.86 23.59
N ALA A 427 -1.24 17.93 24.03
CA ALA A 427 -2.64 18.16 23.73
C ALA A 427 -2.91 18.23 22.21
N GLN A 428 -2.04 18.90 21.44
CA GLN A 428 -2.14 18.96 19.99
C GLN A 428 -1.86 17.60 19.33
N LEU A 429 -0.84 16.87 19.79
CA LEU A 429 -0.45 15.57 19.25
C LEU A 429 -1.51 14.50 19.49
N LYS A 430 -2.19 14.52 20.64
CA LYS A 430 -3.27 13.58 20.98
C LYS A 430 -4.40 13.60 19.94
N VAL A 431 -4.71 14.77 19.38
CA VAL A 431 -5.75 14.90 18.34
C VAL A 431 -5.29 14.34 17.00
N LEU A 432 -3.98 14.28 16.74
CA LEU A 432 -3.42 13.82 15.47
C LEU A 432 -3.26 12.29 15.36
N LYS A 433 -3.50 11.55 16.44
CA LYS A 433 -3.44 10.06 16.41
C LYS A 433 -4.39 9.43 15.37
N SER A 434 -5.48 10.15 15.02
CA SER A 434 -6.44 9.76 13.99
C SER A 434 -6.35 10.62 12.73
N ALA A 435 -5.16 11.15 12.42
CA ALA A 435 -4.95 11.94 11.21
C ALA A 435 -5.21 11.12 9.94
N THR A 436 -5.70 11.78 8.89
CA THR A 436 -6.03 11.12 7.61
C THR A 436 -4.79 10.65 6.85
N THR A 437 -3.63 11.26 7.08
CA THR A 437 -2.36 10.82 6.51
C THR A 437 -1.59 10.01 7.53
N GLN A 438 -1.20 8.80 7.16
CA GLN A 438 -0.42 7.91 8.02
C GLN A 438 0.92 8.55 8.44
N LEU A 439 1.56 9.32 7.54
CA LEU A 439 2.82 10.00 7.83
C LEU A 439 2.68 11.00 8.98
N ILE A 440 1.67 11.87 8.95
CA ILE A 440 1.42 12.85 10.03
C ILE A 440 1.06 12.13 11.34
N ALA A 441 0.31 11.03 11.28
CA ALA A 441 -0.06 10.25 12.46
C ALA A 441 1.18 9.61 13.11
N ASN A 442 2.09 9.05 12.31
CA ASN A 442 3.33 8.45 12.79
C ASN A 442 4.26 9.49 13.42
N ASP A 443 4.48 10.64 12.75
CA ASP A 443 5.31 11.72 13.29
C ASP A 443 4.72 12.28 14.60
N ALA A 444 3.39 12.41 14.67
CA ALA A 444 2.71 12.86 15.86
C ALA A 444 2.82 11.86 17.00
N LEU A 445 2.72 10.57 16.72
CA LEU A 445 2.88 9.51 17.71
C LEU A 445 4.32 9.47 18.23
N ALA A 446 5.32 9.52 17.35
CA ALA A 446 6.73 9.52 17.74
C ALA A 446 7.05 10.70 18.67
N LEU A 447 6.65 11.91 18.31
CA LEU A 447 6.89 13.08 19.16
C LEU A 447 6.08 13.01 20.47
N PHE A 448 4.87 12.44 20.44
CA PHE A 448 4.05 12.23 21.64
C PHE A 448 4.73 11.26 22.62
N LEU A 449 5.28 10.17 22.14
CA LEU A 449 6.00 9.17 22.96
C LEU A 449 7.26 9.79 23.57
N ILE A 450 8.09 10.48 22.78
CA ILE A 450 9.27 11.18 23.28
C ILE A 450 8.91 12.10 24.46
N ILE A 451 7.83 12.85 24.36
CA ILE A 451 7.40 13.73 25.46
C ILE A 451 6.91 12.91 26.65
N THR A 452 6.02 11.90 26.40
CA THR A 452 5.33 11.18 27.47
C THR A 452 6.27 10.30 28.27
N ASP A 453 7.20 9.64 27.60
CA ASP A 453 8.12 8.67 28.22
C ASP A 453 9.27 9.37 28.97
N ASN A 454 9.46 10.69 28.71
CA ASN A 454 10.54 11.49 29.26
C ASN A 454 10.04 12.72 30.05
N GLU A 455 8.80 12.75 30.49
CA GLU A 455 8.32 13.82 31.39
C GLU A 455 9.00 13.72 32.76
N PRO A 456 9.28 14.86 33.41
CA PRO A 456 9.78 14.84 34.78
C PRO A 456 8.83 14.09 35.71
N VAL A 457 9.39 13.23 36.56
CA VAL A 457 8.67 12.54 37.63
C VAL A 457 9.15 13.14 38.96
N ASP A 458 8.22 13.53 39.82
CA ASP A 458 8.49 14.06 41.16
C ASP A 458 9.54 15.18 41.18
N GLU A 459 9.40 16.17 40.26
CA GLU A 459 10.29 17.33 40.12
C GLU A 459 11.73 17.03 39.69
N ILE A 460 12.08 15.75 39.40
CA ILE A 460 13.40 15.37 38.92
C ILE A 460 13.52 15.78 37.44
N PRO A 461 14.51 16.62 37.06
CA PRO A 461 14.74 16.98 35.67
C PRO A 461 15.03 15.76 34.80
N SER A 462 14.32 15.58 33.71
CA SER A 462 14.42 14.40 32.82
C SER A 462 15.32 14.57 31.59
N GLY A 463 15.96 15.71 31.43
CA GLY A 463 16.73 16.03 30.21
C GLY A 463 15.89 16.38 28.97
N LEU A 464 14.58 16.26 29.03
CA LEU A 464 13.67 16.54 27.90
C LEU A 464 13.80 17.97 27.34
N ILE A 465 14.07 18.95 28.20
CA ILE A 465 14.31 20.36 27.78
C ILE A 465 15.57 20.43 26.91
N GLN A 466 16.66 19.76 27.31
CA GLN A 466 17.90 19.72 26.55
C GLN A 466 17.70 19.00 25.21
N TYR A 467 16.95 17.90 25.22
CA TYR A 467 16.63 17.15 24.02
C TYR A 467 15.79 17.98 23.03
N SER A 468 14.79 18.73 23.52
CA SER A 468 14.00 19.63 22.67
C SER A 468 14.83 20.77 22.08
N LYS A 469 15.79 21.33 22.85
CA LYS A 469 16.77 22.32 22.35
C LYS A 469 17.67 21.74 21.28
N ALA A 470 18.18 20.52 21.48
CA ALA A 470 18.99 19.82 20.47
C ALA A 470 18.17 19.54 19.20
N ALA A 471 16.90 19.19 19.33
CA ALA A 471 16.00 19.01 18.21
C ALA A 471 15.79 20.31 17.42
N LEU A 472 15.63 21.44 18.09
CA LEU A 472 15.55 22.76 17.46
C LEU A 472 16.86 23.14 16.74
N LEU A 473 18.01 22.92 17.37
CA LEU A 473 19.32 23.16 16.74
C LEU A 473 19.51 22.30 15.49
N SER A 474 19.10 21.04 15.54
CA SER A 474 19.08 20.17 14.38
C SER A 474 18.15 20.70 13.26
N PHE A 475 16.97 21.19 13.60
CA PHE A 475 16.05 21.85 12.67
C PHE A 475 16.67 23.12 12.04
N GLN A 476 17.47 23.86 12.79
CA GLN A 476 18.21 25.04 12.33
C GLN A 476 19.49 24.69 11.55
N ASN A 477 19.76 23.43 11.24
CA ASN A 477 21.02 22.93 10.65
C ASN A 477 22.31 23.25 11.45
N LYS A 478 22.18 23.54 12.71
CA LYS A 478 23.30 23.74 13.64
C LYS A 478 23.74 22.40 14.22
N THR A 479 24.21 21.51 13.33
CA THR A 479 24.43 20.09 13.63
C THR A 479 25.42 19.90 14.79
N GLN A 480 26.55 20.60 14.78
CA GLN A 480 27.55 20.47 15.86
C GLN A 480 26.97 20.91 17.21
N GLN A 481 26.28 22.05 17.26
CA GLN A 481 25.65 22.53 18.50
C GLN A 481 24.58 21.58 19.03
N ALA A 482 23.84 20.90 18.13
CA ALA A 482 22.88 19.88 18.50
C ALA A 482 23.59 18.65 19.13
N ILE A 483 24.70 18.19 18.55
CA ILE A 483 25.55 17.11 19.07
C ILE A 483 26.07 17.47 20.46
N ASP A 484 26.60 18.69 20.64
CA ASP A 484 27.13 19.16 21.92
C ASP A 484 26.04 19.20 22.99
N THR A 485 24.84 19.68 22.62
CA THR A 485 23.68 19.70 23.53
C THR A 485 23.24 18.31 23.96
N LEU A 486 23.25 17.32 23.04
CA LEU A 486 22.95 15.93 23.35
C LEU A 486 24.02 15.30 24.26
N SER A 487 25.29 15.69 24.09
CA SER A 487 26.37 15.23 24.98
C SER A 487 26.17 15.65 26.44
N VAL A 488 25.51 16.78 26.68
CA VAL A 488 25.10 17.20 28.05
C VAL A 488 24.10 16.22 28.66
N ILE A 489 23.18 15.68 27.84
CA ILE A 489 22.22 14.67 28.31
C ILE A 489 22.94 13.39 28.71
N ASN A 490 23.79 12.87 27.83
CA ASN A 490 24.56 11.63 28.07
C ASN A 490 25.47 11.72 29.30
N LYS A 491 25.83 12.94 29.73
CA LYS A 491 26.65 13.18 30.94
C LYS A 491 25.80 13.35 32.19
N ASN A 492 24.75 14.19 32.14
CA ASN A 492 24.03 14.67 33.32
C ASN A 492 22.75 13.89 33.62
N PHE A 493 22.22 13.14 32.64
CA PHE A 493 20.97 12.37 32.76
C PHE A 493 21.20 10.88 32.46
N LYS A 494 22.37 10.39 32.82
CA LYS A 494 22.75 8.99 32.64
C LYS A 494 21.84 8.07 33.44
N GLY A 495 21.39 6.97 32.82
CA GLY A 495 20.44 6.01 33.38
C GLY A 495 18.98 6.43 33.34
N GLN A 496 18.67 7.59 32.78
CA GLN A 496 17.28 8.02 32.54
C GLN A 496 16.78 7.58 31.13
N PRO A 497 15.48 7.40 30.93
CA PRO A 497 14.92 6.96 29.63
C PRO A 497 15.36 7.78 28.43
N ILE A 498 15.60 9.10 28.61
CA ILE A 498 16.02 10.02 27.55
C ILE A 498 17.45 9.73 27.02
N GLU A 499 18.26 8.92 27.73
CA GLU A 499 19.66 8.69 27.37
C GLU A 499 19.79 7.91 26.05
N ASP A 500 19.02 6.85 25.87
CA ASP A 500 19.03 6.05 24.63
C ASP A 500 18.53 6.84 23.44
N GLU A 501 17.48 7.63 23.61
CA GLU A 501 16.95 8.58 22.63
C GLU A 501 18.00 9.62 22.21
N ALA A 502 18.73 10.16 23.21
CA ALA A 502 19.76 11.17 22.97
C ALA A 502 20.96 10.58 22.20
N LEU A 503 21.40 9.37 22.58
CA LEU A 503 22.47 8.64 21.90
C LEU A 503 22.09 8.30 20.46
N PHE A 504 20.86 7.78 20.25
CA PHE A 504 20.37 7.46 18.91
C PHE A 504 20.32 8.70 18.02
N LYS A 505 19.73 9.78 18.51
CA LYS A 505 19.67 11.05 17.76
C LYS A 505 21.06 11.61 17.48
N GLN A 506 21.98 11.54 18.44
CA GLN A 506 23.36 11.99 18.28
C GLN A 506 24.08 11.14 17.22
N ALA A 507 23.90 9.81 17.21
CA ALA A 507 24.42 8.93 16.18
C ALA A 507 23.94 9.33 14.77
N LYS A 508 22.64 9.61 14.61
CA LYS A 508 22.09 10.11 13.35
C LYS A 508 22.71 11.45 12.91
N LEU A 509 23.04 12.34 13.85
CA LEU A 509 23.70 13.60 13.55
C LEU A 509 25.17 13.40 13.17
N PHE A 510 25.88 12.45 13.81
CA PHE A 510 27.23 12.07 13.41
C PHE A 510 27.27 11.49 12.00
N LEU A 511 26.28 10.66 11.62
CA LEU A 511 26.16 10.19 10.23
C LEU A 511 26.02 11.36 9.25
N LYS A 512 25.23 12.39 9.60
CA LYS A 512 25.01 13.56 8.75
C LYS A 512 26.27 14.35 8.45
N ILE A 513 27.26 14.30 9.36
CA ILE A 513 28.56 14.98 9.20
C ILE A 513 29.71 14.00 8.92
N ASN A 514 29.40 12.78 8.49
CA ASN A 514 30.32 11.71 8.11
C ASN A 514 31.30 11.27 9.23
N GLN A 515 30.93 11.44 10.49
CA GLN A 515 31.66 10.94 11.65
C GLN A 515 31.18 9.53 12.00
N TYR A 516 31.59 8.55 11.18
CA TYR A 516 31.03 7.19 11.20
C TYR A 516 31.40 6.43 12.48
N GLU A 517 32.65 6.56 12.98
CA GLU A 517 33.11 5.90 14.20
C GLU A 517 32.31 6.36 15.43
N ALA A 518 32.05 7.66 15.53
CA ALA A 518 31.26 8.23 16.63
C ALA A 518 29.80 7.76 16.56
N ALA A 519 29.25 7.61 15.35
CA ALA A 519 27.90 7.09 15.14
C ALA A 519 27.82 5.62 15.59
N ILE A 520 28.80 4.77 15.23
CA ILE A 520 28.85 3.36 15.62
C ILE A 520 28.86 3.24 17.15
N ILE A 521 29.76 3.95 17.81
CA ILE A 521 29.90 3.93 19.27
C ILE A 521 28.55 4.25 19.96
N ASN A 522 27.82 5.24 19.42
CA ASN A 522 26.54 5.63 20.00
C ASN A 522 25.44 4.61 19.73
N PHE A 523 25.34 4.03 18.53
CA PHE A 523 24.36 2.97 18.26
C PHE A 523 24.63 1.71 19.12
N GLU A 524 25.90 1.32 19.27
CA GLU A 524 26.27 0.19 20.14
C GLU A 524 25.95 0.47 21.60
N LYS A 525 26.09 1.72 22.06
CA LYS A 525 25.65 2.11 23.41
C LYS A 525 24.13 2.02 23.56
N VAL A 526 23.34 2.45 22.60
CA VAL A 526 21.87 2.28 22.63
C VAL A 526 21.51 0.81 22.83
N ILE A 527 22.14 -0.09 22.07
CA ILE A 527 21.90 -1.53 22.15
C ILE A 527 22.29 -2.07 23.55
N SER A 528 23.41 -1.61 24.09
CA SER A 528 23.91 -2.10 25.40
C SER A 528 23.14 -1.57 26.60
N LEU A 529 22.61 -0.33 26.52
CA LEU A 529 21.87 0.29 27.62
C LEU A 529 20.48 -0.33 27.82
N ASN A 530 19.80 -0.64 26.74
CA ASN A 530 18.42 -1.13 26.80
C ASN A 530 18.20 -2.29 25.82
N PRO A 531 18.66 -3.52 26.15
CA PRO A 531 18.60 -4.69 25.24
C PRO A 531 17.20 -5.13 24.82
N THR A 532 16.15 -4.57 25.39
CA THR A 532 14.75 -4.81 25.02
C THR A 532 14.02 -3.54 24.59
N GLY A 533 14.78 -2.44 24.40
CA GLY A 533 14.25 -1.12 24.07
C GLY A 533 13.68 -1.04 22.65
N ILE A 534 12.83 -0.06 22.44
CA ILE A 534 12.16 0.17 21.14
C ILE A 534 13.10 0.63 20.03
N LEU A 535 14.31 1.13 20.37
CA LEU A 535 15.29 1.65 19.40
C LEU A 535 16.32 0.61 18.95
N ILE A 536 16.23 -0.64 19.43
CA ILE A 536 17.25 -1.66 19.16
C ILE A 536 17.29 -2.07 17.69
N ASP A 537 16.15 -2.41 17.13
CA ASP A 537 16.05 -2.83 15.74
C ASP A 537 16.37 -1.67 14.79
N ASP A 538 16.02 -0.44 15.15
CA ASP A 538 16.48 0.78 14.46
C ASP A 538 18.01 0.89 14.51
N ALA A 539 18.63 0.71 15.68
CA ALA A 539 20.08 0.81 15.85
C ALA A 539 20.82 -0.28 15.05
N TYR A 540 20.35 -1.53 15.10
CA TYR A 540 20.89 -2.61 14.27
C TYR A 540 20.77 -2.31 12.77
N TYR A 541 19.62 -1.79 12.34
CA TYR A 541 19.41 -1.47 10.94
C TYR A 541 20.33 -0.34 10.47
N GLU A 542 20.49 0.73 11.26
CA GLU A 542 21.38 1.85 10.95
C GLU A 542 22.86 1.41 10.92
N LEU A 543 23.28 0.54 11.84
CA LEU A 543 24.62 -0.04 11.81
C LEU A 543 24.85 -0.88 10.56
N ALA A 544 23.88 -1.75 10.20
CA ALA A 544 23.98 -2.56 9.00
C ALA A 544 24.11 -1.70 7.73
N GLU A 545 23.27 -0.65 7.61
CA GLU A 545 23.33 0.30 6.49
C GLU A 545 24.64 1.06 6.46
N LEU A 546 25.16 1.48 7.61
CA LEU A 546 26.43 2.19 7.71
C LEU A 546 27.59 1.31 7.24
N TYR A 547 27.70 0.08 7.74
CA TYR A 547 28.73 -0.86 7.32
C TYR A 547 28.64 -1.23 5.84
N LYS A 548 27.43 -1.42 5.32
CA LYS A 548 27.22 -1.75 3.91
C LYS A 548 27.57 -0.58 2.99
N ASN A 549 27.02 0.61 3.26
CA ASN A 549 27.01 1.70 2.28
C ASN A 549 28.24 2.62 2.40
N HIS A 550 28.75 2.83 3.61
CA HIS A 550 29.83 3.77 3.87
C HIS A 550 31.17 3.09 4.14
N LEU A 551 31.19 2.07 5.00
CA LEU A 551 32.42 1.40 5.38
C LEU A 551 32.79 0.21 4.47
N LYS A 552 31.91 -0.17 3.53
CA LYS A 552 32.11 -1.25 2.55
C LYS A 552 32.52 -2.58 3.20
N SER A 553 31.94 -2.89 4.36
CA SER A 553 32.14 -4.14 5.07
C SER A 553 30.83 -4.95 5.07
N PRO A 554 30.58 -5.76 4.01
CA PRO A 554 29.37 -6.53 3.88
C PRO A 554 29.24 -7.61 4.98
N GLU A 555 30.37 -8.13 5.49
CA GLU A 555 30.38 -9.13 6.55
C GLU A 555 29.75 -8.58 7.83
N LYS A 556 30.20 -7.41 8.30
CA LYS A 556 29.63 -6.75 9.48
C LYS A 556 28.18 -6.30 9.24
N ALA A 557 27.87 -5.81 8.06
CA ALA A 557 26.49 -5.50 7.71
C ALA A 557 25.59 -6.73 7.82
N SER A 558 26.08 -7.88 7.37
CA SER A 558 25.39 -9.17 7.44
C SER A 558 25.08 -9.57 8.89
N GLU A 559 26.05 -9.39 9.83
CA GLU A 559 25.88 -9.70 11.24
C GLU A 559 24.71 -8.90 11.87
N TYR A 560 24.65 -7.59 11.59
CA TYR A 560 23.57 -6.73 12.12
C TYR A 560 22.21 -7.04 11.47
N TYR A 561 22.16 -7.36 10.17
CA TYR A 561 20.90 -7.84 9.55
C TYR A 561 20.45 -9.17 10.17
N GLN A 562 21.37 -10.09 10.51
CA GLN A 562 21.02 -11.34 11.21
C GLN A 562 20.39 -11.07 12.57
N LYS A 563 20.88 -10.10 13.32
CA LYS A 563 20.28 -9.70 14.61
C LYS A 563 18.81 -9.32 14.44
N ILE A 564 18.49 -8.51 13.44
CA ILE A 564 17.09 -8.15 13.14
C ILE A 564 16.28 -9.40 12.76
N ILE A 565 16.82 -10.28 11.90
CA ILE A 565 16.09 -11.43 11.34
C ILE A 565 15.76 -12.46 12.43
N PHE A 566 16.68 -12.73 13.33
CA PHE A 566 16.55 -13.83 14.30
C PHE A 566 16.09 -13.38 15.67
N GLU A 567 16.43 -12.16 16.10
CA GLU A 567 16.13 -11.67 17.44
C GLU A 567 14.95 -10.68 17.48
N HIS A 568 14.62 -10.01 16.33
CA HIS A 568 13.58 -8.98 16.25
C HIS A 568 12.57 -9.26 15.11
N SER A 569 11.90 -10.41 15.18
CA SER A 569 10.96 -10.87 14.13
C SER A 569 9.75 -9.97 13.93
N SER A 570 9.43 -9.07 14.86
CA SER A 570 8.36 -8.06 14.76
C SER A 570 8.83 -6.72 14.17
N SER A 571 10.13 -6.57 13.88
CA SER A 571 10.70 -5.34 13.33
C SER A 571 10.10 -4.97 11.97
N ILE A 572 9.87 -3.68 11.77
CA ILE A 572 9.45 -3.15 10.46
C ILE A 572 10.54 -3.35 9.39
N TYR A 573 11.79 -3.53 9.81
CA TYR A 573 12.93 -3.75 8.92
C TYR A 573 13.13 -5.22 8.51
N LEU A 574 12.36 -6.16 9.09
CA LEU A 574 12.57 -7.61 8.91
C LEU A 574 12.65 -8.04 7.44
N VAL A 575 11.72 -7.57 6.62
CA VAL A 575 11.64 -7.95 5.19
C VAL A 575 12.85 -7.40 4.43
N ASP A 576 13.19 -6.14 4.65
CA ASP A 576 14.32 -5.50 3.97
C ASP A 576 15.65 -6.07 4.44
N ALA A 577 15.81 -6.33 5.75
CA ALA A 577 16.99 -6.98 6.32
C ALA A 577 17.20 -8.37 5.72
N ARG A 578 16.16 -9.20 5.59
CA ARG A 578 16.25 -10.52 4.94
C ARG A 578 16.72 -10.42 3.49
N LYS A 579 16.17 -9.48 2.73
CA LYS A 579 16.56 -9.27 1.33
C LYS A 579 18.02 -8.88 1.23
N LYS A 580 18.45 -7.87 1.99
CA LYS A 580 19.83 -7.37 2.00
C LYS A 580 20.83 -8.43 2.50
N TYR A 581 20.46 -9.18 3.52
CA TYR A 581 21.25 -10.31 4.03
C TYR A 581 21.48 -11.38 2.97
N ARG A 582 20.42 -11.84 2.28
CA ARG A 582 20.51 -12.82 1.20
C ARG A 582 21.36 -12.30 0.04
N THR A 583 21.18 -11.02 -0.34
CA THR A 583 22.00 -10.40 -1.39
C THR A 583 23.50 -10.42 -1.04
N ILE A 584 23.86 -10.12 0.22
CA ILE A 584 25.25 -10.14 0.68
C ILE A 584 25.80 -11.57 0.66
N ARG A 585 24.99 -12.55 1.03
CA ARG A 585 25.38 -13.97 1.06
C ARG A 585 25.50 -14.59 -0.35
N GLY A 586 24.98 -13.92 -1.39
CA GLY A 586 24.98 -14.43 -2.74
C GLY A 586 23.90 -15.49 -3.01
N ASP A 587 22.86 -15.54 -2.16
CA ASP A 587 21.71 -16.43 -2.41
C ASP A 587 20.96 -15.92 -3.65
N GLU A 588 20.56 -16.85 -4.52
CA GLU A 588 19.58 -16.56 -5.56
C GLU A 588 18.24 -16.19 -4.88
N ILE A 589 17.81 -14.92 -5.08
CA ILE A 589 16.61 -14.37 -4.44
C ILE A 589 15.42 -14.58 -5.37
#